data_253c2cd171169f902fae2b8cd8dd13c1
#
_entry.id   253c2cd171169f902fae2b8cd8dd13c1
#
_cell.length_a   1.000
_cell.length_b   1.000
_cell.length_c   1.000
_cell.angle_alpha   90.00
_cell.angle_beta   90.00
_cell.angle_gamma   90.00
#
_symmetry.space_group_name_H-M   'P 1'
#
loop_
_entity.id
_entity.type
_entity.pdbx_description
1 polymer ?
#
loop_
_entity_poly.entity_id
_entity_poly.type
_entity_poly.pdbx_seq_one_letter_code
_entity_poly.pdbx_strand_id
1 'polypeptide(L)'
;ASILTLLSYKNFSMLFTGDAGIETFNRLKQYLPKNITVLKVGHHGALGVVNKEMINYLNPKISLISVGENKFGHPTIYTLNILKHTQILRTDINNSVKFVINNKNFQIYTFNIKKKKYQLKNSQTA
;
A
#
# COMPACT_ATOMS: atom_id res chain seq x y z
N ALA A 1 1.80 1.52 20.11
CA ALA A 1 1.09 0.43 19.42
C ALA A 1 0.39 0.96 18.19
N SER A 2 0.38 0.17 17.13
CA SER A 2 -0.29 0.52 15.88
C SER A 2 -1.59 -0.26 15.72
N ILE A 3 -2.57 0.36 15.08
CA ILE A 3 -3.86 -0.26 14.77
C ILE A 3 -3.84 -0.69 13.30
N LEU A 4 -4.22 -1.94 13.06
CA LEU A 4 -4.49 -2.40 11.70
C LEU A 4 -5.95 -2.12 11.37
N THR A 5 -6.18 -1.45 10.24
CA THR A 5 -7.52 -1.11 9.77
C THR A 5 -7.74 -1.71 8.40
N LEU A 6 -8.80 -2.51 8.25
CA LEU A 6 -9.21 -3.05 6.97
C LEU A 6 -10.41 -2.27 6.46
N LEU A 7 -10.27 -1.64 5.31
CA LEU A 7 -11.34 -0.99 4.56
C LEU A 7 -11.80 -1.95 3.47
N SER A 8 -13.09 -2.22 3.42
CA SER A 8 -13.69 -3.06 2.38
C SER A 8 -14.88 -2.34 1.74
N TYR A 9 -14.91 -2.33 0.42
CA TYR A 9 -16.03 -1.82 -0.34
C TYR A 9 -16.16 -2.64 -1.63
N LYS A 10 -17.29 -3.32 -1.79
CA LYS A 10 -17.49 -4.24 -2.92
C LYS A 10 -16.31 -5.23 -3.00
N ASN A 11 -15.64 -5.31 -4.13
CA ASN A 11 -14.48 -6.19 -4.32
C ASN A 11 -13.15 -5.51 -4.00
N PHE A 12 -13.17 -4.24 -3.59
CA PHE A 12 -11.98 -3.50 -3.20
C PHE A 12 -11.70 -3.68 -1.72
N SER A 13 -10.46 -3.92 -1.36
CA SER A 13 -10.03 -3.96 0.03
C SER A 13 -8.69 -3.28 0.20
N MET A 14 -8.53 -2.57 1.30
CA MET A 14 -7.28 -1.88 1.62
C MET A 14 -6.94 -2.12 3.09
N LEU A 15 -5.72 -2.57 3.33
CA LEU A 15 -5.20 -2.76 4.68
C LEU A 15 -4.24 -1.63 5.03
N PHE A 16 -4.56 -0.92 6.10
CA PHE A 16 -3.72 0.10 6.71
C PHE A 16 -2.99 -0.50 7.89
N THR A 17 -1.68 -0.43 7.90
CA THR A 17 -0.88 -1.10 8.93
C THR A 17 -0.23 -0.14 9.93
N GLY A 18 -0.35 1.18 9.74
CA GLY A 18 0.33 2.15 10.61
C GLY A 18 1.84 1.89 10.62
N ASP A 19 2.40 1.77 11.79
CA ASP A 19 3.82 1.39 11.96
C ASP A 19 4.00 -0.08 12.30
N ALA A 20 2.91 -0.87 12.24
CA ALA A 20 2.98 -2.31 12.50
C ALA A 20 3.80 -3.02 11.43
N GLY A 21 4.56 -4.00 11.87
CA GLY A 21 5.40 -4.82 11.00
C GLY A 21 5.01 -6.29 11.04
N ILE A 22 5.98 -7.13 10.71
CA ILE A 22 5.82 -8.57 10.53
C ILE A 22 5.27 -9.25 11.77
N GLU A 23 5.73 -8.87 12.95
CA GLU A 23 5.31 -9.50 14.21
C GLU A 23 3.80 -9.32 14.43
N THR A 24 3.29 -8.11 14.25
CA THR A 24 1.86 -7.83 14.37
C THR A 24 1.06 -8.59 13.32
N PHE A 25 1.54 -8.63 12.09
CA PHE A 25 0.93 -9.42 11.03
C PHE A 25 0.81 -10.89 11.45
N ASN A 26 1.88 -11.49 11.95
CA ASN A 26 1.89 -12.90 12.35
C ASN A 26 0.86 -13.20 13.44
N ARG A 27 0.67 -12.28 14.38
CA ARG A 27 -0.33 -12.43 15.44
C ARG A 27 -1.77 -12.32 14.94
N LEU A 28 -2.01 -11.49 13.92
CA LEU A 28 -3.35 -11.15 13.44
C LEU A 28 -3.72 -11.84 12.13
N LYS A 29 -2.80 -12.60 11.55
CA LYS A 29 -2.94 -13.24 10.25
C LYS A 29 -4.27 -13.97 10.05
N GLN A 30 -4.72 -14.71 11.06
CA GLN A 30 -5.97 -15.47 10.99
C GLN A 30 -7.21 -14.58 10.80
N TYR A 31 -7.13 -13.31 11.15
CA TYR A 31 -8.23 -12.35 11.02
C TYR A 31 -8.14 -11.50 9.74
N LEU A 32 -7.09 -11.67 8.98
CA LEU A 32 -6.84 -10.85 7.80
C LEU A 32 -7.20 -11.61 6.52
N PRO A 33 -7.81 -10.92 5.52
CA PRO A 33 -8.14 -11.56 4.26
C PRO A 33 -6.90 -11.81 3.41
N LYS A 34 -7.01 -12.74 2.50
CA LYS A 34 -6.06 -12.95 1.41
C LYS A 34 -6.49 -12.14 0.19
N ASN A 35 -5.55 -11.90 -0.73
CA ASN A 35 -5.82 -11.26 -2.02
C ASN A 35 -6.44 -9.86 -1.86
N ILE A 36 -5.84 -9.03 -1.02
CA ILE A 36 -6.29 -7.65 -0.85
C ILE A 36 -5.94 -6.81 -2.08
N THR A 37 -6.66 -5.70 -2.27
CA THR A 37 -6.38 -4.81 -3.39
C THR A 37 -5.16 -3.93 -3.11
N VAL A 38 -5.15 -3.25 -1.96
CA VAL A 38 -4.09 -2.30 -1.61
C VAL A 38 -3.53 -2.62 -0.23
N LEU A 39 -2.22 -2.70 -0.14
CA LEU A 39 -1.50 -2.67 1.13
C LEU A 39 -0.91 -1.28 1.33
N LYS A 40 -1.36 -0.58 2.37
CA LYS A 40 -0.67 0.61 2.85
C LYS A 40 0.50 0.13 3.71
N VAL A 41 1.68 0.19 3.13
CA VAL A 41 2.91 -0.33 3.75
C VAL A 41 3.23 0.43 5.03
N GLY A 42 3.57 -0.30 6.08
CA GLY A 42 3.82 0.25 7.39
C GLY A 42 5.11 1.06 7.47
N HIS A 43 5.16 1.95 8.43
CA HIS A 43 6.36 2.68 8.85
C HIS A 43 7.20 3.23 7.68
N HIS A 44 6.52 3.84 6.69
CA HIS A 44 7.13 4.48 5.52
C HIS A 44 8.02 3.54 4.69
N GLY A 45 7.80 2.24 4.78
CA GLY A 45 8.63 1.25 4.10
C GLY A 45 9.97 0.94 4.78
N ALA A 46 10.04 1.12 6.09
CA ALA A 46 11.21 0.79 6.88
C ALA A 46 11.60 -0.69 6.75
N LEU A 47 12.83 -1.00 7.11
CA LEU A 47 13.30 -2.38 7.15
C LEU A 47 12.47 -3.20 8.15
N GLY A 48 12.08 -4.42 7.78
CA GLY A 48 11.37 -5.34 8.66
C GLY A 48 9.87 -5.13 8.76
N VAL A 49 9.27 -4.24 7.95
CA VAL A 49 7.81 -4.03 7.97
C VAL A 49 7.06 -5.01 7.07
N VAL A 50 7.74 -5.59 6.10
CA VAL A 50 7.18 -6.63 5.23
C VAL A 50 8.20 -7.75 5.03
N ASN A 51 7.71 -8.95 4.74
CA ASN A 51 8.52 -10.07 4.28
C ASN A 51 7.75 -10.83 3.18
N LYS A 52 8.42 -11.78 2.57
CA LYS A 52 7.82 -12.57 1.48
C LYS A 52 6.57 -13.32 1.92
N GLU A 53 6.58 -13.88 3.11
CA GLU A 53 5.43 -14.63 3.65
C GLU A 53 4.19 -13.73 3.77
N MET A 54 4.36 -12.55 4.33
CA MET A 54 3.28 -11.56 4.47
C MET A 54 2.72 -11.16 3.10
N ILE A 55 3.58 -10.84 2.16
CA ILE A 55 3.17 -10.41 0.82
C ILE A 55 2.55 -11.56 0.04
N ASN A 56 3.05 -12.78 0.17
CA ASN A 56 2.42 -13.95 -0.44
C ASN A 56 1.03 -14.23 0.12
N TYR A 57 0.84 -14.03 1.41
CA TYR A 57 -0.47 -14.21 2.06
C TYR A 57 -1.48 -13.15 1.62
N LEU A 58 -1.12 -11.89 1.79
CA LEU A 58 -2.00 -10.76 1.47
C LEU A 58 -2.19 -10.59 -0.04
N ASN A 59 -1.19 -10.95 -0.81
CA ASN A 59 -1.15 -10.87 -2.27
C ASN A 59 -1.73 -9.56 -2.83
N PRO A 60 -1.23 -8.39 -2.37
CA PRO A 60 -1.78 -7.12 -2.79
C PRO A 60 -1.49 -6.84 -4.26
N LYS A 61 -2.43 -6.20 -4.95
CA LYS A 61 -2.20 -5.69 -6.31
C LYS A 61 -1.32 -4.44 -6.27
N ILE A 62 -1.52 -3.62 -5.24
CA ILE A 62 -0.87 -2.33 -5.08
C ILE A 62 -0.24 -2.25 -3.69
N SER A 63 0.97 -1.73 -3.64
CA SER A 63 1.66 -1.35 -2.42
C SER A 63 1.78 0.17 -2.38
N LEU A 64 1.12 0.79 -1.42
CA LEU A 64 1.13 2.24 -1.24
C LEU A 64 2.06 2.61 -0.09
N ILE A 65 3.05 3.44 -0.37
CA ILE A 65 4.03 3.91 0.61
C ILE A 65 3.87 5.40 0.80
N SER A 66 3.44 5.78 2.00
CA SER A 66 3.38 7.19 2.41
C SER A 66 4.74 7.57 2.98
N VAL A 67 5.47 8.40 2.27
CA VAL A 67 6.84 8.78 2.62
C VAL A 67 7.16 10.14 2.04
N GLY A 68 7.92 10.92 2.77
CA GLY A 68 8.50 12.16 2.28
C GLY A 68 10.02 12.06 2.25
N GLU A 69 10.68 13.17 1.95
CA GLU A 69 12.12 13.28 2.05
C GLU A 69 12.55 12.96 3.50
N ASN A 70 13.51 12.07 3.66
CA ASN A 70 13.92 11.62 4.99
C ASN A 70 15.40 11.21 5.02
N LYS A 71 15.94 11.17 6.24
CA LYS A 71 17.33 10.76 6.52
C LYS A 71 17.45 9.29 6.93
N PHE A 72 16.32 8.57 7.03
CA PHE A 72 16.29 7.19 7.50
C PHE A 72 16.54 6.16 6.39
N GLY A 73 16.52 6.61 5.12
CA GLY A 73 16.61 5.71 3.98
C GLY A 73 15.32 4.96 3.69
N HIS A 74 14.18 5.54 4.05
CA HIS A 74 12.86 4.94 3.78
C HIS A 74 12.29 5.45 2.45
N PRO A 75 11.61 4.61 1.67
CA PRO A 75 11.55 3.15 1.85
C PRO A 75 12.90 2.50 1.57
N THR A 76 13.21 1.43 2.30
CA THR A 76 14.47 0.72 2.08
C THR A 76 14.42 -0.07 0.78
N ILE A 77 15.58 -0.25 0.14
CA ILE A 77 15.66 -1.07 -1.07
C ILE A 77 15.22 -2.50 -0.80
N TYR A 78 15.42 -2.98 0.40
CA TYR A 78 14.99 -4.30 0.85
C TYR A 78 13.47 -4.45 0.78
N THR A 79 12.76 -3.47 1.35
CA THR A 79 11.29 -3.42 1.30
C THR A 79 10.79 -3.32 -0.14
N LEU A 80 11.37 -2.44 -0.94
CA LEU A 80 10.99 -2.28 -2.34
C LEU A 80 11.19 -3.58 -3.14
N ASN A 81 12.26 -4.31 -2.87
CA ASN A 81 12.51 -5.58 -3.55
C ASN A 81 11.46 -6.66 -3.21
N ILE A 82 11.03 -6.71 -1.95
CA ILE A 82 9.94 -7.62 -1.55
C ILE A 82 8.63 -7.28 -2.26
N LEU A 83 8.35 -6.00 -2.49
CA LEU A 83 7.12 -5.50 -3.10
C LEU A 83 7.15 -5.45 -4.63
N LYS A 84 8.24 -5.82 -5.27
CA LYS A 84 8.50 -5.57 -6.70
C LYS A 84 7.47 -6.15 -7.67
N HIS A 85 6.71 -7.16 -7.28
CA HIS A 85 5.66 -7.75 -8.11
C HIS A 85 4.31 -7.05 -7.98
N THR A 86 4.22 -6.07 -7.08
CA THR A 86 3.04 -5.21 -6.93
C THR A 86 3.26 -3.90 -7.70
N GLN A 87 2.18 -3.18 -7.98
CA GLN A 87 2.32 -1.79 -8.42
C GLN A 87 2.68 -0.94 -7.21
N ILE A 88 3.88 -0.38 -7.19
CA ILE A 88 4.35 0.45 -6.07
C ILE A 88 4.01 1.91 -6.34
N LEU A 89 3.25 2.52 -5.44
CA LEU A 89 2.94 3.95 -5.44
C LEU A 89 3.58 4.58 -4.19
N ARG A 90 4.34 5.64 -4.40
CA ARG A 90 5.08 6.33 -3.33
C ARG A 90 4.73 7.80 -3.35
N THR A 91 4.36 8.35 -2.22
CA THR A 91 3.98 9.78 -2.15
C THR A 91 5.15 10.74 -2.40
N ASP A 92 6.40 10.31 -2.17
CA ASP A 92 7.58 11.10 -2.50
C ASP A 92 7.86 11.19 -4.01
N ILE A 93 7.33 10.25 -4.80
CA ILE A 93 7.47 10.22 -6.27
C ILE A 93 6.18 10.63 -6.95
N ASN A 94 5.06 10.03 -6.51
CA ASN A 94 3.76 10.17 -7.16
C ASN A 94 2.89 11.29 -6.58
N ASN A 95 3.35 11.96 -5.52
CA ASN A 95 2.59 12.95 -4.76
C ASN A 95 1.36 12.31 -4.10
N SER A 96 0.27 13.04 -3.95
CA SER A 96 -0.94 12.46 -3.38
C SER A 96 -1.56 11.42 -4.31
N VAL A 97 -2.03 10.34 -3.73
CA VAL A 97 -2.67 9.23 -4.46
C VAL A 97 -4.14 9.17 -4.08
N LYS A 98 -5.00 9.08 -5.08
CA LYS A 98 -6.44 8.97 -4.90
C LYS A 98 -6.96 7.71 -5.60
N PHE A 99 -7.74 6.91 -4.89
CA PHE A 99 -8.48 5.79 -5.45
C PHE A 99 -9.95 6.17 -5.60
N VAL A 100 -10.51 5.92 -6.76
CA VAL A 100 -11.95 6.06 -7.01
C VAL A 100 -12.49 4.68 -7.34
N ILE A 101 -13.38 4.18 -6.50
CA ILE A 101 -13.84 2.80 -6.53
C ILE A 101 -15.31 2.77 -6.97
N ASN A 102 -15.63 1.91 -7.93
CA ASN A 102 -17.00 1.60 -8.31
C ASN A 102 -17.31 0.12 -8.10
N ASN A 103 -18.42 -0.39 -8.64
CA ASN A 103 -18.87 -1.76 -8.36
C ASN A 103 -17.90 -2.85 -8.82
N LYS A 104 -17.16 -2.63 -9.92
CA LYS A 104 -16.35 -3.67 -10.59
C LYS A 104 -14.88 -3.33 -10.69
N ASN A 105 -14.53 -2.05 -10.67
CA ASN A 105 -13.16 -1.61 -10.87
C ASN A 105 -12.83 -0.38 -10.02
N PHE A 106 -11.60 0.02 -10.06
CA PHE A 106 -11.16 1.25 -9.43
C PHE A 106 -10.15 1.96 -10.32
N GLN A 107 -10.07 3.27 -10.14
CA GLN A 107 -9.15 4.15 -10.84
C GLN A 107 -8.15 4.72 -9.85
N ILE A 108 -6.92 4.88 -10.31
CA ILE A 108 -5.83 5.47 -9.54
C ILE A 108 -5.49 6.82 -10.15
N TYR A 109 -5.53 7.85 -9.32
CA TYR A 109 -5.11 9.20 -9.68
C TYR A 109 -3.90 9.60 -8.85
N THR A 110 -2.98 10.30 -9.47
CA THR A 110 -1.85 10.92 -8.80
C THR A 110 -1.91 12.43 -9.00
N PHE A 111 -1.45 13.19 -8.00
CA PHE A 111 -1.53 14.64 -8.04
C PHE A 111 -0.40 15.22 -8.88
N ASN A 112 -0.75 16.04 -9.87
CA ASN A 112 0.22 16.78 -10.68
C ASN A 112 0.42 18.17 -10.07
N ILE A 113 1.60 18.43 -9.50
CA ILE A 113 1.91 19.67 -8.80
C ILE A 113 1.87 20.86 -9.75
N LYS A 114 2.38 20.70 -10.97
CA LYS A 114 2.44 21.80 -11.98
C LYS A 114 1.04 22.20 -12.43
N LYS A 115 0.19 21.21 -12.71
CA LYS A 115 -1.19 21.44 -13.17
C LYS A 115 -2.17 21.65 -12.02
N LYS A 116 -1.75 21.45 -10.77
CA LYS A 116 -2.55 21.59 -9.55
C LYS A 116 -3.85 20.77 -9.60
N LYS A 117 -3.77 19.53 -10.12
CA LYS A 117 -4.92 18.62 -10.25
C LYS A 117 -4.49 17.16 -10.22
N TYR A 118 -5.45 16.29 -9.91
CA TYR A 118 -5.27 14.85 -10.06
C TYR A 118 -5.33 14.44 -11.51
N GLN A 119 -4.48 13.49 -11.89
CA GLN A 119 -4.44 12.89 -13.21
C GLN A 119 -4.58 11.37 -13.10
N LEU A 120 -5.36 10.79 -14.01
CA LEU A 120 -5.51 9.35 -14.08
C LEU A 120 -4.16 8.69 -14.35
N LYS A 121 -3.76 7.76 -13.49
CA LYS A 121 -2.58 6.93 -13.69
C LYS A 121 -2.95 5.62 -14.39
N ASN A 122 -3.93 4.90 -13.84
CA ASN A 122 -4.45 3.68 -14.45
C ASN A 122 -5.77 3.25 -13.81
N SER A 123 -6.43 2.28 -14.45
CA SER A 123 -7.64 1.62 -13.95
C SER A 123 -7.36 0.14 -13.79
N GLN A 124 -7.99 -0.47 -12.77
CA GLN A 124 -7.85 -1.91 -12.52
C GLN A 124 -9.20 -2.51 -12.12
N THR A 125 -9.32 -3.81 -12.35
CA THR A 125 -10.44 -4.59 -11.82
C THR A 125 -10.18 -4.87 -10.33
N ALA A 126 -11.16 -4.58 -9.54
CA ALA A 126 -11.07 -4.83 -8.11
C ALA A 126 -11.18 -6.32 -7.77
#